data_0cf46e5509da2e463ee5d850d8677f38
#
_entry.id   0cf46e5509da2e463ee5d850d8677f38
#
_cell.length_a   1.000
_cell.length_b   1.000
_cell.length_c   1.000
_cell.angle_alpha   90.00
_cell.angle_beta   90.00
_cell.angle_gamma   90.00
#
_symmetry.space_group_name_H-M   'P 1'
#
loop_
_entity.id
_entity.type
_entity.pdbx_description
1 polymer ?
#
loop_
_entity_poly.entity_id
_entity_poly.type
_entity_poly.pdbx_seq_one_letter_code
_entity_poly.pdbx_strand_id
1 'polypeptide(L)'
;MKKTYIMGKAFKRTLLWSSFSIVVLSCHSNILDLQPQTSISEQTAFSTPAKILSQVNGLYSQLGAESFYGGRYIIFSEQRGNEFSQNDGNNSTGANVWNQSITGSGDFVNAVWSAAYRTINSANTLIDKLSEDISLIDQPTKNAYIAEAKFIRALSYFSLVQTYAKPYTQSSSAVGLPLRLKGETSGGNNDLAFSTVAQVYEQILKDLDQAETDLPATYSTALLNSSRAHKASAIALKTRVNLVKADYAAVAAEAAKIVSAAAPFQYVSASLTHKLEADVSSVFTGSYTGSESIFTIPFLLPAEAPGLQSSLASNYLTPVIYLNTAAIVADPVFGTESKDARKGLLTTNATGQNLLRKFSKNSAPFTTYIPVIRYAEILLNYAEAAAQNNDLEKATALLQAVRNRSDASYRFSTGVATKTELVATIQKERRIELLGEGFRSHDLFRTGQPLPAKVGNAGTAPAIAPTAANYVWPVPSNELAYNKLAPR
;
A
#
# COMPACT_ATOMS: atom_id res chain seq x y z
N MET A 1 -0.63 67.68 -71.42
CA MET A 1 -0.15 66.67 -70.48
C MET A 1 -0.65 66.90 -69.05
N LYS A 2 -1.97 66.71 -68.82
CA LYS A 2 -2.58 66.76 -67.44
C LYS A 2 -3.87 65.93 -67.39
N LYS A 3 -3.86 64.64 -67.74
CA LYS A 3 -5.09 63.81 -67.62
C LYS A 3 -4.78 62.36 -67.07
N THR A 4 -3.58 62.07 -66.60
CA THR A 4 -3.19 60.70 -66.24
C THR A 4 -3.01 60.51 -64.68
N TYR A 5 -3.35 61.54 -63.87
CA TYR A 5 -3.05 61.44 -62.40
C TYR A 5 -4.29 61.27 -61.51
N ILE A 6 -5.51 61.26 -62.07
CA ILE A 6 -6.73 61.16 -61.24
C ILE A 6 -7.30 59.75 -61.12
N MET A 7 -6.92 58.81 -62.03
CA MET A 7 -7.43 57.43 -61.95
C MET A 7 -6.68 56.53 -60.94
N GLY A 8 -5.48 56.89 -60.54
CA GLY A 8 -4.68 56.06 -59.61
C GLY A 8 -5.08 56.16 -58.12
N LYS A 9 -5.79 57.25 -57.73
CA LYS A 9 -6.19 57.41 -56.32
C LYS A 9 -7.56 56.79 -56.00
N ALA A 10 -8.44 56.63 -56.95
CA ALA A 10 -9.74 55.96 -56.74
C ALA A 10 -9.58 54.43 -56.63
N PHE A 11 -8.68 53.85 -57.46
CA PHE A 11 -8.45 52.40 -57.42
C PHE A 11 -7.74 51.91 -56.13
N LYS A 12 -6.86 52.74 -55.52
CA LYS A 12 -6.21 52.39 -54.24
C LYS A 12 -7.15 52.50 -53.05
N ARG A 13 -8.21 53.32 -53.07
CA ARG A 13 -9.17 53.43 -52.01
C ARG A 13 -10.23 52.31 -52.00
N THR A 14 -10.61 51.79 -53.17
CA THR A 14 -11.52 50.64 -53.29
C THR A 14 -10.87 49.31 -52.88
N LEU A 15 -9.56 49.15 -53.12
CA LEU A 15 -8.83 47.95 -52.71
C LEU A 15 -8.61 47.88 -51.18
N LEU A 16 -8.46 49.05 -50.49
CA LEU A 16 -8.31 49.09 -49.05
C LEU A 16 -9.62 48.77 -48.25
N TRP A 17 -10.77 49.03 -48.83
CA TRP A 17 -12.06 48.75 -48.22
C TRP A 17 -12.55 47.31 -48.44
N SER A 18 -12.17 46.66 -49.52
CA SER A 18 -12.46 45.24 -49.73
C SER A 18 -11.54 44.29 -48.91
N SER A 19 -10.36 44.75 -48.50
CA SER A 19 -9.45 43.94 -47.62
C SER A 19 -9.86 43.96 -46.14
N PHE A 20 -10.68 44.96 -45.72
CA PHE A 20 -11.13 45.05 -44.33
C PHE A 20 -12.42 44.22 -44.06
N SER A 21 -13.16 43.85 -45.10
CA SER A 21 -14.41 43.08 -44.95
C SER A 21 -14.18 41.54 -44.88
N ILE A 22 -12.95 41.03 -45.10
CA ILE A 22 -12.66 39.58 -45.10
C ILE A 22 -12.14 39.09 -43.73
N VAL A 23 -11.82 40.01 -42.79
CA VAL A 23 -11.22 39.63 -41.48
C VAL A 23 -12.28 39.33 -40.39
N VAL A 24 -13.56 39.52 -40.64
CA VAL A 24 -14.62 39.40 -39.60
C VAL A 24 -15.42 38.10 -39.67
N LEU A 25 -15.12 37.18 -40.60
CA LEU A 25 -15.88 35.92 -40.76
C LEU A 25 -15.08 34.63 -40.39
N SER A 26 -14.00 34.75 -39.59
CA SER A 26 -13.27 33.58 -39.10
C SER A 26 -13.32 33.49 -37.56
N CYS A 27 -14.49 33.60 -36.98
CA CYS A 27 -14.74 33.08 -35.65
C CYS A 27 -15.47 31.74 -35.79
N HIS A 28 -14.75 30.70 -36.12
CA HIS A 28 -15.20 29.34 -35.82
C HIS A 28 -15.00 29.11 -34.32
N SER A 29 -16.12 29.09 -33.60
CA SER A 29 -16.22 28.85 -32.16
C SER A 29 -15.60 27.53 -31.69
N ASN A 30 -15.14 26.67 -32.60
CA ASN A 30 -14.59 25.33 -32.27
C ASN A 30 -13.08 25.31 -32.01
N ILE A 31 -12.35 26.44 -32.14
CA ILE A 31 -10.90 26.47 -31.87
C ILE A 31 -10.59 26.71 -30.39
N LEU A 32 -11.57 27.22 -29.62
CA LEU A 32 -11.43 27.47 -28.18
C LEU A 32 -11.87 26.29 -27.30
N ASP A 33 -12.51 25.26 -27.88
CA ASP A 33 -12.87 24.01 -27.21
C ASP A 33 -11.89 22.86 -27.52
N LEU A 34 -10.59 23.16 -27.59
CA LEU A 34 -9.58 22.12 -27.61
C LEU A 34 -9.62 21.37 -26.28
N GLN A 35 -10.35 20.25 -26.28
CA GLN A 35 -10.23 19.27 -25.20
C GLN A 35 -8.75 18.89 -25.11
N PRO A 36 -8.10 18.96 -23.94
CA PRO A 36 -6.71 18.57 -23.79
C PRO A 36 -6.55 17.13 -24.31
N GLN A 37 -5.77 16.91 -25.34
CA GLN A 37 -5.56 15.57 -25.92
C GLN A 37 -4.86 14.61 -24.95
N THR A 38 -4.36 15.13 -23.84
CA THR A 38 -3.64 14.39 -22.78
C THR A 38 -4.50 14.10 -21.56
N SER A 39 -5.71 14.64 -21.45
CA SER A 39 -6.66 14.33 -20.36
C SER A 39 -7.99 13.84 -20.93
N ILE A 40 -8.42 12.67 -20.49
CA ILE A 40 -9.74 12.13 -20.81
C ILE A 40 -10.76 12.88 -19.94
N SER A 41 -11.76 13.52 -20.56
CA SER A 41 -12.84 14.16 -19.80
C SER A 41 -13.58 13.10 -18.96
N GLU A 42 -14.10 13.50 -17.82
CA GLU A 42 -14.87 12.62 -16.93
C GLU A 42 -16.03 11.93 -17.66
N GLN A 43 -16.77 12.64 -18.50
CA GLN A 43 -17.83 12.08 -19.33
C GLN A 43 -17.31 10.99 -20.27
N THR A 44 -16.13 11.19 -20.86
CA THR A 44 -15.51 10.21 -21.76
C THR A 44 -15.01 8.98 -20.99
N ALA A 45 -14.50 9.17 -19.78
CA ALA A 45 -13.94 8.09 -18.94
C ALA A 45 -14.98 7.03 -18.52
N PHE A 46 -16.25 7.41 -18.43
CA PHE A 46 -17.36 6.54 -18.03
C PHE A 46 -18.35 6.23 -19.17
N SER A 47 -18.00 6.45 -20.43
CA SER A 47 -18.92 6.37 -21.57
C SER A 47 -19.16 4.98 -22.12
N THR A 48 -18.38 3.96 -21.70
CA THR A 48 -18.55 2.55 -22.12
C THR A 48 -18.14 1.59 -21.00
N PRO A 49 -18.63 0.33 -20.99
CA PRO A 49 -18.23 -0.68 -20.02
C PRO A 49 -16.70 -0.89 -19.95
N ALA A 50 -16.03 -0.92 -21.11
CA ALA A 50 -14.58 -1.08 -21.18
C ALA A 50 -13.81 0.08 -20.53
N LYS A 51 -14.29 1.32 -20.71
CA LYS A 51 -13.70 2.50 -20.08
C LYS A 51 -13.94 2.52 -18.58
N ILE A 52 -15.13 2.12 -18.12
CA ILE A 52 -15.42 1.95 -16.69
C ILE A 52 -14.45 0.92 -16.07
N LEU A 53 -14.27 -0.23 -16.70
CA LEU A 53 -13.29 -1.23 -16.25
C LEU A 53 -11.85 -0.66 -16.24
N SER A 54 -11.51 0.19 -17.20
CA SER A 54 -10.20 0.87 -17.22
C SER A 54 -10.01 1.79 -16.01
N GLN A 55 -11.07 2.47 -15.52
CA GLN A 55 -10.98 3.26 -14.28
C GLN A 55 -10.75 2.35 -13.06
N VAL A 56 -11.41 1.20 -12.99
CA VAL A 56 -11.17 0.22 -11.93
C VAL A 56 -9.71 -0.27 -11.96
N ASN A 57 -9.19 -0.65 -13.12
CA ASN A 57 -7.79 -1.06 -13.27
C ASN A 57 -6.81 0.08 -12.91
N GLY A 58 -7.17 1.32 -13.22
CA GLY A 58 -6.43 2.52 -12.84
C GLY A 58 -6.22 2.68 -11.33
N LEU A 59 -7.19 2.22 -10.50
CA LEU A 59 -7.03 2.23 -9.03
C LEU A 59 -5.88 1.33 -8.58
N TYR A 60 -5.76 0.13 -9.15
CA TYR A 60 -4.68 -0.81 -8.83
C TYR A 60 -3.31 -0.29 -9.31
N SER A 61 -3.28 0.33 -10.48
CA SER A 61 -2.08 0.99 -10.99
C SER A 61 -1.62 2.12 -10.07
N GLN A 62 -2.53 2.96 -9.58
CA GLN A 62 -2.21 4.03 -8.64
C GLN A 62 -1.76 3.49 -7.27
N LEU A 63 -2.39 2.42 -6.78
CA LEU A 63 -1.95 1.73 -5.57
C LEU A 63 -0.51 1.22 -5.73
N GLY A 64 -0.15 0.69 -6.91
CA GLY A 64 1.18 0.24 -7.28
C GLY A 64 2.17 1.34 -7.62
N ALA A 65 1.84 2.63 -7.43
CA ALA A 65 2.77 3.73 -7.66
C ALA A 65 4.05 3.60 -6.82
N GLU A 66 5.21 3.98 -7.37
CA GLU A 66 6.52 3.90 -6.72
C GLU A 66 6.56 4.49 -5.31
N SER A 67 5.92 5.64 -5.13
CA SER A 67 5.87 6.34 -3.83
C SER A 67 4.94 5.66 -2.83
N PHE A 68 4.16 4.66 -3.25
CA PHE A 68 3.24 3.94 -2.39
C PHE A 68 3.58 2.45 -2.35
N TYR A 69 2.63 1.54 -2.63
CA TYR A 69 2.88 0.10 -2.60
C TYR A 69 3.81 -0.40 -3.72
N GLY A 70 4.16 0.43 -4.69
CA GLY A 70 5.20 0.12 -5.68
C GLY A 70 6.61 0.01 -5.10
N GLY A 71 6.79 0.29 -3.81
CA GLY A 71 8.00 -0.01 -3.07
C GLY A 71 8.30 0.93 -1.91
N ARG A 72 8.28 2.25 -2.11
CA ARG A 72 8.78 3.20 -1.08
C ARG A 72 8.03 3.13 0.25
N TYR A 73 6.72 2.96 0.24
CA TYR A 73 5.96 2.79 1.48
C TYR A 73 6.47 1.61 2.31
N ILE A 74 6.75 0.48 1.65
CA ILE A 74 7.27 -0.74 2.29
C ILE A 74 8.71 -0.51 2.78
N ILE A 75 9.59 0.01 1.91
CA ILE A 75 11.00 0.29 2.24
C ILE A 75 11.09 1.23 3.45
N PHE A 76 10.30 2.30 3.45
CA PHE A 76 10.31 3.29 4.54
C PHE A 76 9.77 2.73 5.84
N SER A 77 8.75 1.85 5.78
CA SER A 77 8.25 1.13 6.95
C SER A 77 9.33 0.23 7.56
N GLU A 78 10.15 -0.42 6.74
CA GLU A 78 11.30 -1.22 7.20
C GLU A 78 12.44 -0.33 7.71
N GLN A 79 12.76 0.77 7.02
CA GLN A 79 13.78 1.73 7.46
C GLN A 79 13.44 2.39 8.80
N ARG A 80 12.17 2.58 9.12
CA ARG A 80 11.71 3.06 10.44
C ARG A 80 11.89 2.00 11.53
N GLY A 81 11.80 0.75 11.18
CA GLY A 81 12.12 -0.36 12.07
C GLY A 81 13.62 -0.50 12.38
N ASN A 82 14.02 -1.66 12.89
CA ASN A 82 15.41 -1.97 13.25
C ASN A 82 15.97 -3.20 12.54
N GLU A 83 15.21 -3.80 11.64
CA GLU A 83 15.67 -5.02 10.95
C GLU A 83 16.75 -4.71 9.91
N PHE A 84 16.82 -3.46 9.45
CA PHE A 84 17.78 -3.03 8.43
C PHE A 84 18.68 -1.89 8.92
N SER A 85 19.94 -1.94 8.49
CA SER A 85 20.92 -0.87 8.56
C SER A 85 21.00 -0.14 7.22
N GLN A 86 21.31 1.16 7.25
CA GLN A 86 21.50 2.00 6.07
C GLN A 86 22.99 2.00 5.65
N ASN A 87 23.24 1.88 4.35
CA ASN A 87 24.60 1.75 3.84
C ASN A 87 25.30 3.12 3.67
N ASP A 88 24.57 4.15 3.26
CA ASP A 88 25.11 5.49 3.03
C ASP A 88 24.16 6.60 3.52
N GLY A 89 24.65 7.83 3.58
CA GLY A 89 23.91 9.01 3.99
C GLY A 89 23.03 9.64 2.91
N ASN A 90 22.77 8.96 1.79
CA ASN A 90 22.01 9.52 0.68
C ASN A 90 20.50 9.60 1.02
N ASN A 91 19.99 10.82 1.12
CA ASN A 91 18.57 11.06 1.39
C ASN A 91 17.66 10.56 0.26
N SER A 92 18.12 10.48 -0.99
CA SER A 92 17.33 9.91 -2.09
C SER A 92 17.01 8.42 -1.91
N THR A 93 17.75 7.73 -1.03
CA THR A 93 17.53 6.33 -0.66
C THR A 93 16.86 6.16 0.71
N GLY A 94 16.40 7.26 1.33
CA GLY A 94 15.71 7.24 2.61
C GLY A 94 16.61 7.27 3.84
N ALA A 95 17.86 7.73 3.73
CA ALA A 95 18.74 7.84 4.89
C ALA A 95 18.14 8.69 6.02
N ASN A 96 17.41 9.76 5.68
CA ASN A 96 16.69 10.60 6.65
C ASN A 96 15.48 9.87 7.28
N VAL A 97 14.87 8.93 6.58
CA VAL A 97 13.82 8.03 7.16
C VAL A 97 14.48 7.07 8.14
N TRP A 98 15.58 6.45 7.73
CA TRP A 98 16.30 5.48 8.55
C TRP A 98 16.87 6.11 9.84
N ASN A 99 17.49 7.29 9.75
CA ASN A 99 18.09 7.97 10.91
C ASN A 99 17.08 8.77 11.75
N GLN A 100 15.77 8.65 11.46
CA GLN A 100 14.67 9.27 12.22
C GLN A 100 14.62 10.81 12.14
N SER A 101 15.23 11.45 11.12
CA SER A 101 15.32 12.91 10.96
C SER A 101 14.35 13.50 9.92
N ILE A 102 13.26 12.80 9.63
CA ILE A 102 12.23 13.27 8.68
C ILE A 102 11.50 14.51 9.18
N THR A 103 11.14 15.39 8.25
CA THR A 103 10.37 16.62 8.51
C THR A 103 9.15 16.71 7.60
N GLY A 104 8.17 17.55 7.95
CA GLY A 104 6.97 17.77 7.14
C GLY A 104 7.24 18.32 5.73
N SER A 105 8.38 19.00 5.52
CA SER A 105 8.83 19.46 4.21
C SER A 105 9.59 18.41 3.40
N GLY A 106 9.85 17.22 3.98
CA GLY A 106 10.59 16.16 3.32
C GLY A 106 9.85 15.60 2.11
N ASP A 107 10.57 15.39 1.00
CA ASP A 107 10.00 14.90 -0.26
C ASP A 107 9.23 13.59 -0.08
N PHE A 108 9.77 12.65 0.70
CA PHE A 108 9.15 11.35 0.93
C PHE A 108 7.87 11.44 1.75
N VAL A 109 7.83 12.35 2.74
CA VAL A 109 6.65 12.59 3.55
C VAL A 109 5.50 13.10 2.67
N ASN A 110 5.81 14.05 1.77
CA ASN A 110 4.85 14.56 0.79
C ASN A 110 4.48 13.51 -0.28
N ALA A 111 5.45 12.73 -0.77
CA ALA A 111 5.24 11.78 -1.86
C ALA A 111 4.32 10.62 -1.48
N VAL A 112 4.53 9.99 -0.30
CA VAL A 112 3.68 8.91 0.21
C VAL A 112 2.25 9.41 0.47
N TRP A 113 2.11 10.57 1.15
CA TRP A 113 0.83 11.21 1.39
C TRP A 113 0.06 11.47 0.09
N SER A 114 0.72 12.16 -0.86
CA SER A 114 0.11 12.54 -2.13
C SER A 114 -0.27 11.33 -2.99
N ALA A 115 0.55 10.27 -3.01
CA ALA A 115 0.24 9.05 -3.74
C ALA A 115 -1.00 8.35 -3.16
N ALA A 116 -1.07 8.22 -1.84
CA ALA A 116 -2.21 7.62 -1.17
C ALA A 116 -3.50 8.45 -1.37
N TYR A 117 -3.45 9.79 -1.23
CA TYR A 117 -4.62 10.63 -1.45
C TYR A 117 -5.06 10.71 -2.92
N ARG A 118 -4.14 10.61 -3.89
CA ARG A 118 -4.53 10.43 -5.30
C ARG A 118 -5.31 9.13 -5.51
N THR A 119 -4.86 8.03 -4.91
CA THR A 119 -5.56 6.75 -4.96
C THR A 119 -6.95 6.85 -4.31
N ILE A 120 -7.05 7.51 -3.16
CA ILE A 120 -8.32 7.79 -2.46
C ILE A 120 -9.25 8.62 -3.35
N ASN A 121 -8.74 9.69 -3.97
CA ASN A 121 -9.55 10.55 -4.82
C ASN A 121 -10.10 9.81 -6.04
N SER A 122 -9.28 8.99 -6.69
CA SER A 122 -9.73 8.17 -7.81
C SER A 122 -10.78 7.13 -7.38
N ALA A 123 -10.60 6.52 -6.20
CA ALA A 123 -11.60 5.62 -5.63
C ALA A 123 -12.93 6.37 -5.35
N ASN A 124 -12.86 7.57 -4.78
CA ASN A 124 -14.03 8.42 -4.54
C ASN A 124 -14.75 8.78 -5.84
N THR A 125 -14.00 9.22 -6.86
CA THR A 125 -14.57 9.55 -8.18
C THR A 125 -15.29 8.36 -8.81
N LEU A 126 -14.68 7.16 -8.73
CA LEU A 126 -15.32 5.94 -9.22
C LEU A 126 -16.60 5.61 -8.44
N ILE A 127 -16.56 5.70 -7.10
CA ILE A 127 -17.72 5.46 -6.23
C ILE A 127 -18.84 6.45 -6.55
N ASP A 128 -18.52 7.75 -6.63
CA ASP A 128 -19.51 8.80 -6.90
C ASP A 128 -20.17 8.56 -8.27
N LYS A 129 -19.36 8.33 -9.33
CA LYS A 129 -19.88 8.10 -10.68
C LYS A 129 -20.71 6.82 -10.80
N LEU A 130 -20.27 5.72 -10.21
CA LEU A 130 -21.05 4.48 -10.24
C LEU A 130 -22.27 4.53 -9.31
N SER A 131 -22.37 5.48 -8.40
CA SER A 131 -23.57 5.72 -7.58
C SER A 131 -24.64 6.51 -8.31
N GLU A 132 -24.30 7.18 -9.44
CA GLU A 132 -25.27 7.77 -10.36
C GLU A 132 -26.02 6.66 -11.13
N ASP A 133 -27.11 7.03 -11.81
CA ASP A 133 -27.88 6.08 -12.63
C ASP A 133 -27.17 5.80 -13.96
N ILE A 134 -26.19 4.89 -13.91
CA ILE A 134 -25.45 4.40 -15.07
C ILE A 134 -26.02 3.04 -15.48
N SER A 135 -26.65 2.97 -16.65
CA SER A 135 -27.23 1.75 -17.25
C SER A 135 -26.26 0.96 -18.13
N LEU A 136 -24.99 1.39 -18.26
CA LEU A 136 -23.99 0.79 -19.13
C LEU A 136 -23.46 -0.58 -18.65
N ILE A 137 -23.56 -0.86 -17.35
CA ILE A 137 -23.17 -2.12 -16.70
C ILE A 137 -24.29 -2.57 -15.78
N ASP A 138 -24.41 -3.86 -15.56
CA ASP A 138 -25.42 -4.43 -14.65
C ASP A 138 -25.14 -4.09 -13.18
N GLN A 139 -26.16 -4.18 -12.34
CA GLN A 139 -26.08 -3.81 -10.94
C GLN A 139 -25.07 -4.67 -10.14
N PRO A 140 -24.96 -6.00 -10.33
CA PRO A 140 -23.92 -6.78 -9.68
C PRO A 140 -22.49 -6.34 -10.02
N THR A 141 -22.20 -6.07 -11.30
CA THR A 141 -20.91 -5.55 -11.75
C THR A 141 -20.62 -4.17 -11.15
N LYS A 142 -21.63 -3.29 -11.11
CA LYS A 142 -21.56 -1.96 -10.52
C LYS A 142 -21.21 -2.04 -9.02
N ASN A 143 -21.90 -2.91 -8.26
CA ASN A 143 -21.63 -3.12 -6.84
C ASN A 143 -20.22 -3.66 -6.61
N ALA A 144 -19.78 -4.62 -7.42
CA ALA A 144 -18.42 -5.16 -7.33
C ALA A 144 -17.34 -4.09 -7.56
N TYR A 145 -17.49 -3.24 -8.55
CA TYR A 145 -16.53 -2.14 -8.83
C TYR A 145 -16.49 -1.09 -7.72
N ILE A 146 -17.66 -0.73 -7.16
CA ILE A 146 -17.75 0.14 -5.97
C ILE A 146 -17.04 -0.52 -4.78
N ALA A 147 -17.22 -1.81 -4.59
CA ALA A 147 -16.59 -2.57 -3.52
C ALA A 147 -15.06 -2.64 -3.66
N GLU A 148 -14.55 -2.81 -4.89
CA GLU A 148 -13.11 -2.71 -5.16
C GLU A 148 -12.55 -1.32 -4.84
N ALA A 149 -13.25 -0.27 -5.23
CA ALA A 149 -12.86 1.11 -4.91
C ALA A 149 -12.85 1.36 -3.40
N LYS A 150 -13.83 0.84 -2.65
CA LYS A 150 -13.88 0.92 -1.18
C LYS A 150 -12.74 0.13 -0.53
N PHE A 151 -12.43 -1.07 -1.00
CA PHE A 151 -11.27 -1.83 -0.53
C PHE A 151 -9.98 -1.04 -0.69
N ILE A 152 -9.74 -0.47 -1.87
CA ILE A 152 -8.53 0.32 -2.17
C ILE A 152 -8.48 1.61 -1.32
N ARG A 153 -9.63 2.28 -1.13
CA ARG A 153 -9.74 3.45 -0.26
C ARG A 153 -9.42 3.10 1.19
N ALA A 154 -9.98 2.01 1.70
CA ALA A 154 -9.73 1.50 3.03
C ALA A 154 -8.23 1.17 3.26
N LEU A 155 -7.61 0.45 2.32
CA LEU A 155 -6.18 0.12 2.38
C LEU A 155 -5.32 1.39 2.37
N SER A 156 -5.69 2.39 1.56
CA SER A 156 -4.96 3.66 1.47
C SER A 156 -5.09 4.47 2.76
N TYR A 157 -6.29 4.62 3.33
CA TYR A 157 -6.47 5.26 4.65
C TYR A 157 -5.77 4.52 5.77
N PHE A 158 -5.81 3.19 5.76
CA PHE A 158 -5.12 2.38 6.75
C PHE A 158 -3.60 2.59 6.71
N SER A 159 -3.01 2.65 5.51
CA SER A 159 -1.58 2.95 5.34
C SER A 159 -1.22 4.35 5.84
N LEU A 160 -2.04 5.34 5.53
CA LEU A 160 -1.84 6.72 5.97
C LEU A 160 -1.95 6.86 7.50
N VAL A 161 -3.00 6.31 8.11
CA VAL A 161 -3.24 6.47 9.55
C VAL A 161 -2.14 5.82 10.38
N GLN A 162 -1.61 4.67 9.96
CA GLN A 162 -0.48 4.02 10.62
C GLN A 162 0.83 4.81 10.49
N THR A 163 0.98 5.60 9.41
CA THR A 163 2.22 6.33 9.14
C THR A 163 2.22 7.72 9.77
N TYR A 164 1.09 8.45 9.69
CA TYR A 164 1.01 9.89 10.00
C TYR A 164 0.23 10.22 11.27
N ALA A 165 -0.42 9.25 11.89
CA ALA A 165 -1.21 9.49 13.10
C ALA A 165 -0.71 8.63 14.27
N LYS A 166 -1.01 9.07 15.50
CA LYS A 166 -0.72 8.27 16.70
C LYS A 166 -1.36 6.89 16.60
N PRO A 167 -0.68 5.83 17.08
CA PRO A 167 -1.26 4.50 17.12
C PRO A 167 -2.61 4.48 17.82
N TYR A 168 -3.56 3.69 17.29
CA TYR A 168 -4.91 3.57 17.85
C TYR A 168 -4.89 3.19 19.33
N THR A 169 -4.00 2.26 19.71
CA THR A 169 -3.83 1.77 21.08
C THR A 169 -3.26 2.81 22.06
N GLN A 170 -2.60 3.85 21.54
CA GLN A 170 -2.09 4.96 22.36
C GLN A 170 -3.14 6.05 22.57
N SER A 171 -3.84 6.45 21.50
CA SER A 171 -4.86 7.49 21.56
C SER A 171 -5.78 7.46 20.35
N SER A 172 -6.90 6.79 20.47
CA SER A 172 -7.93 6.74 19.42
C SER A 172 -8.63 8.09 19.21
N SER A 173 -8.61 8.97 20.22
CA SER A 173 -9.16 10.33 20.14
C SER A 173 -8.18 11.37 19.59
N ALA A 174 -6.90 10.99 19.35
CA ALA A 174 -5.93 11.91 18.77
C ALA A 174 -6.34 12.34 17.35
N VAL A 175 -5.72 13.44 16.90
CA VAL A 175 -5.84 13.91 15.51
C VAL A 175 -5.36 12.80 14.57
N GLY A 176 -6.21 12.44 13.61
CA GLY A 176 -5.98 11.42 12.61
C GLY A 176 -5.71 12.06 11.25
N LEU A 177 -6.63 11.88 10.30
CA LEU A 177 -6.50 12.27 8.88
C LEU A 177 -7.71 13.07 8.41
N PRO A 178 -7.58 13.92 7.36
CA PRO A 178 -8.74 14.47 6.68
C PRO A 178 -9.44 13.36 5.88
N LEU A 179 -10.68 13.03 6.26
CA LEU A 179 -11.49 12.00 5.60
C LEU A 179 -12.18 12.56 4.34
N ARG A 180 -11.47 12.55 3.22
CA ARG A 180 -12.00 12.90 1.90
C ARG A 180 -12.80 11.71 1.35
N LEU A 181 -14.13 11.84 1.29
CA LEU A 181 -15.05 10.76 0.91
C LEU A 181 -15.83 11.05 -0.37
N LYS A 182 -15.52 12.18 -1.03
CA LYS A 182 -16.06 12.59 -2.33
C LYS A 182 -14.92 12.80 -3.32
N GLY A 183 -15.23 12.57 -4.60
CA GLY A 183 -14.29 12.84 -5.69
C GLY A 183 -14.07 14.35 -5.84
N GLU A 184 -12.82 14.79 -5.80
CA GLU A 184 -12.40 16.16 -6.02
C GLU A 184 -11.88 16.29 -7.45
N THR A 185 -12.61 17.00 -8.30
CA THR A 185 -12.29 17.15 -9.72
C THR A 185 -11.80 18.55 -10.09
N SER A 186 -11.69 19.44 -9.10
CA SER A 186 -11.21 20.82 -9.30
C SER A 186 -10.25 21.23 -8.18
N GLY A 187 -9.40 22.22 -8.45
CA GLY A 187 -8.52 22.85 -7.45
C GLY A 187 -9.23 23.87 -6.56
N GLY A 188 -10.55 23.78 -6.39
CA GLY A 188 -11.34 24.70 -5.59
C GLY A 188 -11.02 24.64 -4.08
N ASN A 189 -11.98 25.13 -3.25
CA ASN A 189 -11.82 25.12 -1.80
C ASN A 189 -11.97 23.70 -1.25
N ASN A 190 -10.84 23.02 -1.05
CA ASN A 190 -10.75 21.65 -0.53
C ASN A 190 -10.36 21.63 0.97
N ASP A 191 -10.64 22.71 1.69
CA ASP A 191 -10.40 22.77 3.14
C ASP A 191 -11.24 21.73 3.87
N LEU A 192 -10.59 20.89 4.70
CA LEU A 192 -11.23 19.83 5.45
C LEU A 192 -10.56 19.63 6.81
N ALA A 193 -11.34 19.70 7.88
CA ALA A 193 -10.84 19.40 9.21
C ALA A 193 -10.40 17.92 9.31
N PHE A 194 -9.37 17.67 10.10
CA PHE A 194 -8.91 16.31 10.36
C PHE A 194 -9.90 15.60 11.29
N SER A 195 -10.20 14.37 10.94
CA SER A 195 -10.96 13.45 11.79
C SER A 195 -10.06 12.87 12.88
N THR A 196 -10.64 12.31 13.94
CA THR A 196 -9.89 11.57 14.93
C THR A 196 -9.37 10.24 14.37
N VAL A 197 -8.38 9.65 15.02
CA VAL A 197 -7.89 8.30 14.69
C VAL A 197 -9.04 7.31 14.71
N ALA A 198 -9.92 7.33 15.74
CA ALA A 198 -11.09 6.46 15.84
C ALA A 198 -12.01 6.57 14.61
N GLN A 199 -12.34 7.80 14.19
CA GLN A 199 -13.21 8.03 13.03
C GLN A 199 -12.58 7.52 11.72
N VAL A 200 -11.26 7.62 11.58
CA VAL A 200 -10.55 7.07 10.42
C VAL A 200 -10.67 5.54 10.38
N TYR A 201 -10.44 4.87 11.51
CA TYR A 201 -10.59 3.41 11.61
C TYR A 201 -12.04 2.95 11.42
N GLU A 202 -13.01 3.71 11.90
CA GLU A 202 -14.44 3.45 11.65
C GLU A 202 -14.76 3.49 10.16
N GLN A 203 -14.26 4.52 9.44
CA GLN A 203 -14.47 4.62 8.00
C GLN A 203 -13.77 3.49 7.24
N ILE A 204 -12.55 3.10 7.65
CA ILE A 204 -11.83 1.96 7.06
C ILE A 204 -12.67 0.68 7.20
N LEU A 205 -13.17 0.37 8.39
CA LEU A 205 -13.97 -0.83 8.64
C LEU A 205 -15.31 -0.78 7.89
N LYS A 206 -15.97 0.38 7.84
CA LYS A 206 -17.19 0.58 7.05
C LYS A 206 -16.99 0.29 5.56
N ASP A 207 -15.88 0.74 4.99
CA ASP A 207 -15.55 0.46 3.59
C ASP A 207 -15.25 -1.04 3.38
N LEU A 208 -14.57 -1.69 4.33
CA LEU A 208 -14.24 -3.12 4.25
C LEU A 208 -15.47 -4.02 4.48
N ASP A 209 -16.41 -3.63 5.31
CA ASP A 209 -17.67 -4.38 5.50
C ASP A 209 -18.51 -4.39 4.22
N GLN A 210 -18.59 -3.24 3.56
CA GLN A 210 -19.23 -3.16 2.26
C GLN A 210 -18.47 -3.95 1.19
N ALA A 211 -17.12 -3.86 1.22
CA ALA A 211 -16.28 -4.64 0.31
C ALA A 211 -16.46 -6.15 0.53
N GLU A 212 -16.50 -6.65 1.78
CA GLU A 212 -16.79 -8.05 2.07
C GLU A 212 -18.15 -8.50 1.53
N THR A 213 -19.15 -7.62 1.57
CA THR A 213 -20.51 -7.93 1.11
C THR A 213 -20.58 -8.06 -0.41
N ASP A 214 -20.02 -7.11 -1.15
CA ASP A 214 -20.27 -6.90 -2.57
C ASP A 214 -19.14 -7.41 -3.49
N LEU A 215 -17.96 -7.70 -2.94
CA LEU A 215 -16.88 -8.29 -3.73
C LEU A 215 -17.21 -9.74 -4.14
N PRO A 216 -16.80 -10.15 -5.35
CA PRO A 216 -16.95 -11.55 -5.76
C PRO A 216 -16.12 -12.46 -4.86
N ALA A 217 -16.58 -13.69 -4.68
CA ALA A 217 -15.81 -14.71 -3.96
C ALA A 217 -14.53 -15.10 -4.73
N THR A 218 -14.63 -15.16 -6.06
CA THR A 218 -13.54 -15.51 -6.98
C THR A 218 -13.71 -14.79 -8.31
N TYR A 219 -12.59 -14.60 -9.03
CA TYR A 219 -12.56 -14.19 -10.43
C TYR A 219 -12.28 -15.38 -11.35
N SER A 220 -12.44 -15.17 -12.66
CA SER A 220 -12.30 -16.20 -13.69
C SER A 220 -10.87 -16.70 -13.91
N THR A 221 -9.85 -15.98 -13.45
CA THR A 221 -8.44 -16.34 -13.65
C THR A 221 -7.64 -16.22 -12.35
N ALA A 222 -6.58 -17.01 -12.24
CA ALA A 222 -5.66 -16.95 -11.09
C ALA A 222 -4.99 -15.56 -10.97
N LEU A 223 -4.69 -14.90 -12.10
CA LEU A 223 -4.18 -13.53 -12.11
C LEU A 223 -5.15 -12.57 -11.40
N LEU A 224 -6.41 -12.57 -11.77
CA LEU A 224 -7.40 -11.66 -11.18
C LEU A 224 -7.66 -12.01 -9.72
N ASN A 225 -7.63 -13.29 -9.34
CA ASN A 225 -7.78 -13.73 -7.95
C ASN A 225 -6.62 -13.28 -7.03
N SER A 226 -5.45 -12.97 -7.60
CA SER A 226 -4.31 -12.46 -6.82
C SER A 226 -4.14 -10.96 -6.91
N SER A 227 -4.55 -10.33 -8.02
CA SER A 227 -4.27 -8.91 -8.29
C SER A 227 -5.46 -7.97 -8.13
N ARG A 228 -6.68 -8.51 -7.99
CA ARG A 228 -7.88 -7.72 -7.69
C ARG A 228 -8.44 -8.08 -6.33
N ALA A 229 -9.08 -7.12 -5.69
CA ALA A 229 -9.76 -7.36 -4.42
C ALA A 229 -10.92 -8.33 -4.61
N HIS A 230 -10.97 -9.37 -3.80
CA HIS A 230 -12.07 -10.32 -3.70
C HIS A 230 -12.49 -10.47 -2.23
N LYS A 231 -13.56 -11.20 -1.96
CA LYS A 231 -14.14 -11.31 -0.62
C LYS A 231 -13.11 -11.67 0.46
N ALA A 232 -12.24 -12.65 0.20
CA ALA A 232 -11.23 -13.05 1.17
C ALA A 232 -10.17 -11.97 1.40
N SER A 233 -9.85 -11.11 0.43
CA SER A 233 -8.91 -10.00 0.64
C SER A 233 -9.49 -8.91 1.54
N ALA A 234 -10.80 -8.62 1.47
CA ALA A 234 -11.46 -7.70 2.40
C ALA A 234 -11.44 -8.25 3.83
N ILE A 235 -11.79 -9.52 4.02
CA ILE A 235 -11.74 -10.21 5.33
C ILE A 235 -10.30 -10.21 5.88
N ALA A 236 -9.33 -10.56 5.05
CA ALA A 236 -7.92 -10.58 5.44
C ALA A 236 -7.44 -9.20 5.91
N LEU A 237 -7.78 -8.13 5.19
CA LEU A 237 -7.44 -6.76 5.61
C LEU A 237 -8.14 -6.37 6.91
N LYS A 238 -9.38 -6.81 7.16
CA LYS A 238 -10.08 -6.60 8.45
C LYS A 238 -9.34 -7.26 9.61
N THR A 239 -8.73 -8.44 9.41
CA THR A 239 -7.90 -9.06 10.46
C THR A 239 -6.71 -8.19 10.82
N ARG A 240 -6.03 -7.60 9.83
CA ARG A 240 -4.89 -6.68 10.05
C ARG A 240 -5.32 -5.39 10.74
N VAL A 241 -6.41 -4.77 10.30
CA VAL A 241 -6.96 -3.54 10.88
C VAL A 241 -7.33 -3.75 12.35
N ASN A 242 -8.05 -4.83 12.66
CA ASN A 242 -8.48 -5.15 14.02
C ASN A 242 -7.29 -5.56 14.91
N LEU A 243 -6.26 -6.22 14.37
CA LEU A 243 -5.02 -6.50 15.11
C LEU A 243 -4.32 -5.20 15.55
N VAL A 244 -4.25 -4.20 14.67
CA VAL A 244 -3.65 -2.88 14.98
C VAL A 244 -4.48 -2.14 16.04
N LYS A 245 -5.80 -2.33 16.08
CA LYS A 245 -6.69 -1.80 17.11
C LYS A 245 -6.60 -2.56 18.43
N ALA A 246 -5.92 -3.70 18.49
CA ALA A 246 -5.95 -4.67 19.57
C ALA A 246 -7.38 -5.22 19.87
N ASP A 247 -8.24 -5.25 18.87
CA ASP A 247 -9.57 -5.88 18.94
C ASP A 247 -9.44 -7.37 18.57
N TYR A 248 -8.89 -8.14 19.48
CA TYR A 248 -8.56 -9.54 19.24
C TYR A 248 -9.80 -10.43 19.04
N ALA A 249 -10.95 -10.06 19.61
CA ALA A 249 -12.21 -10.76 19.36
C ALA A 249 -12.64 -10.60 17.90
N ALA A 250 -12.56 -9.39 17.36
CA ALA A 250 -12.87 -9.12 15.96
C ALA A 250 -11.85 -9.79 15.03
N VAL A 251 -10.55 -9.81 15.36
CA VAL A 251 -9.53 -10.55 14.57
C VAL A 251 -9.92 -12.02 14.46
N ALA A 252 -10.25 -12.68 15.59
CA ALA A 252 -10.61 -14.10 15.60
C ALA A 252 -11.87 -14.37 14.79
N ALA A 253 -12.90 -13.52 14.92
CA ALA A 253 -14.15 -13.64 14.18
C ALA A 253 -13.94 -13.51 12.66
N GLU A 254 -13.13 -12.53 12.20
CA GLU A 254 -12.82 -12.36 10.79
C GLU A 254 -11.94 -13.50 10.25
N ALA A 255 -10.87 -13.86 10.98
CA ALA A 255 -9.97 -14.92 10.54
C ALA A 255 -10.69 -16.27 10.41
N ALA A 256 -11.64 -16.59 11.29
CA ALA A 256 -12.42 -17.83 11.23
C ALA A 256 -13.25 -17.98 9.94
N LYS A 257 -13.51 -16.88 9.21
CA LYS A 257 -14.21 -16.93 7.92
C LYS A 257 -13.33 -17.48 6.79
N ILE A 258 -12.01 -17.35 6.91
CA ILE A 258 -11.02 -17.69 5.86
C ILE A 258 -9.91 -18.61 6.36
N VAL A 259 -10.04 -19.18 7.56
CA VAL A 259 -9.10 -20.17 8.11
C VAL A 259 -9.92 -21.34 8.64
N SER A 260 -9.62 -22.57 8.18
CA SER A 260 -10.31 -23.77 8.64
C SER A 260 -10.15 -23.98 10.15
N ALA A 261 -11.11 -24.67 10.77
CA ALA A 261 -11.14 -24.89 12.22
C ALA A 261 -9.90 -25.65 12.74
N ALA A 262 -9.36 -26.56 11.93
CA ALA A 262 -8.20 -27.40 12.25
C ALA A 262 -7.21 -27.45 11.07
N ALA A 263 -6.01 -27.90 11.36
CA ALA A 263 -4.97 -28.14 10.34
C ALA A 263 -5.38 -29.29 9.37
N PRO A 264 -4.93 -29.23 8.10
CA PRO A 264 -4.17 -28.13 7.51
C PRO A 264 -5.03 -26.88 7.37
N PHE A 265 -4.51 -25.74 7.87
CA PHE A 265 -5.23 -24.49 7.78
C PHE A 265 -5.28 -24.00 6.33
N GLN A 266 -6.49 -23.80 5.83
CA GLN A 266 -6.74 -23.34 4.47
C GLN A 266 -8.12 -22.71 4.34
N TYR A 267 -8.29 -21.92 3.28
CA TYR A 267 -9.57 -21.40 2.82
C TYR A 267 -9.87 -21.98 1.44
N VAL A 268 -11.05 -22.50 1.25
CA VAL A 268 -11.51 -23.03 -0.05
C VAL A 268 -12.85 -22.40 -0.38
N SER A 269 -12.93 -21.75 -1.53
CA SER A 269 -14.15 -21.14 -2.07
C SER A 269 -14.20 -21.32 -3.57
N ALA A 270 -15.13 -22.14 -4.07
CA ALA A 270 -15.24 -22.49 -5.48
C ALA A 270 -13.90 -22.98 -6.06
N SER A 271 -13.32 -22.22 -6.99
CA SER A 271 -12.03 -22.53 -7.63
C SER A 271 -10.81 -21.90 -6.91
N LEU A 272 -11.03 -21.15 -5.82
CA LEU A 272 -9.98 -20.45 -5.10
C LEU A 272 -9.58 -21.19 -3.84
N THR A 273 -8.28 -21.38 -3.65
CA THR A 273 -7.72 -21.93 -2.41
C THR A 273 -6.62 -21.03 -1.91
N HIS A 274 -6.72 -20.59 -0.64
CA HIS A 274 -5.63 -19.96 0.07
C HIS A 274 -5.10 -20.90 1.16
N LYS A 275 -3.80 -21.11 1.14
CA LYS A 275 -3.05 -21.92 2.10
C LYS A 275 -1.57 -21.52 2.05
N LEU A 276 -0.78 -21.95 3.02
CA LEU A 276 0.67 -21.80 2.98
C LEU A 276 1.25 -22.56 1.76
N GLU A 277 2.16 -21.92 1.04
CA GLU A 277 3.00 -22.61 0.06
C GLU A 277 3.96 -23.55 0.77
N ALA A 278 4.22 -24.71 0.16
CA ALA A 278 5.13 -25.72 0.75
C ALA A 278 6.58 -25.18 0.87
N ASP A 279 7.00 -24.39 -0.11
CA ASP A 279 8.28 -23.71 -0.10
C ASP A 279 8.07 -22.18 0.03
N VAL A 280 8.57 -21.62 1.12
CA VAL A 280 8.48 -20.18 1.38
C VAL A 280 9.11 -19.33 0.30
N SER A 281 10.14 -19.83 -0.39
CA SER A 281 10.80 -19.07 -1.46
C SER A 281 9.90 -18.89 -2.68
N SER A 282 9.03 -19.85 -2.94
CA SER A 282 8.09 -19.80 -4.08
C SER A 282 7.09 -18.65 -3.98
N VAL A 283 6.79 -18.18 -2.75
CA VAL A 283 5.93 -17.01 -2.52
C VAL A 283 6.49 -15.75 -3.18
N PHE A 284 7.83 -15.65 -3.30
CA PHE A 284 8.52 -14.43 -3.75
C PHE A 284 9.20 -14.59 -5.10
N THR A 285 9.57 -15.82 -5.48
CA THR A 285 10.34 -16.11 -6.70
C THR A 285 9.57 -16.93 -7.72
N GLY A 286 8.44 -17.51 -7.30
CA GLY A 286 7.56 -18.31 -8.15
C GLY A 286 6.55 -17.48 -8.91
N SER A 287 5.27 -17.85 -8.79
CA SER A 287 4.15 -17.12 -9.36
C SER A 287 3.45 -16.28 -8.29
N TYR A 288 3.15 -15.01 -8.59
CA TYR A 288 2.27 -14.19 -7.75
C TYR A 288 0.82 -14.71 -7.68
N THR A 289 0.49 -15.74 -8.45
CA THR A 289 -0.80 -16.45 -8.44
C THR A 289 -0.77 -17.71 -7.56
N GLY A 290 0.24 -17.87 -6.71
CA GLY A 290 0.35 -18.99 -5.77
C GLY A 290 -0.74 -18.98 -4.70
N SER A 291 -0.95 -20.12 -4.05
CA SER A 291 -2.03 -20.29 -3.07
C SER A 291 -1.89 -19.45 -1.81
N GLU A 292 -0.69 -19.00 -1.48
CA GLU A 292 -0.46 -18.12 -0.34
C GLU A 292 -0.79 -16.64 -0.64
N SER A 293 -0.84 -16.25 -1.91
CA SER A 293 -1.16 -14.90 -2.36
C SER A 293 -2.65 -14.61 -2.19
N ILE A 294 -3.01 -13.65 -1.33
CA ILE A 294 -4.39 -13.17 -1.17
C ILE A 294 -4.59 -11.88 -1.96
N PHE A 295 -3.63 -10.96 -1.86
CA PHE A 295 -3.63 -9.73 -2.65
C PHE A 295 -2.20 -9.32 -2.96
N THR A 296 -1.89 -9.16 -4.24
CA THR A 296 -0.54 -8.88 -4.75
C THR A 296 -0.61 -7.79 -5.82
N ILE A 297 0.39 -6.93 -5.85
CA ILE A 297 0.59 -5.97 -6.93
C ILE A 297 1.61 -6.58 -7.91
N PRO A 298 1.17 -7.07 -9.08
CA PRO A 298 2.05 -7.49 -10.14
C PRO A 298 2.48 -6.27 -10.99
N PHE A 299 3.68 -6.33 -11.53
CA PHE A 299 4.15 -5.41 -12.57
C PHE A 299 4.17 -6.20 -13.88
N LEU A 300 3.07 -6.18 -14.61
CA LEU A 300 2.87 -7.00 -15.81
C LEU A 300 3.63 -6.44 -17.02
N LEU A 301 3.78 -5.12 -17.06
CA LEU A 301 4.52 -4.43 -18.12
C LEU A 301 5.77 -3.77 -17.54
N PRO A 302 6.87 -3.71 -18.30
CA PRO A 302 8.08 -3.00 -17.88
C PRO A 302 7.85 -1.54 -17.47
N ALA A 303 6.90 -0.87 -18.12
CA ALA A 303 6.54 0.52 -17.83
C ALA A 303 5.80 0.71 -16.49
N GLU A 304 5.25 -0.35 -15.92
CA GLU A 304 4.59 -0.34 -14.60
C GLU A 304 5.58 -0.58 -13.46
N ALA A 305 6.75 -1.14 -13.77
CA ALA A 305 7.74 -1.48 -12.78
C ALA A 305 8.34 -0.23 -12.12
N PRO A 306 8.59 -0.25 -10.81
CA PRO A 306 9.20 0.87 -10.11
C PRO A 306 10.63 1.14 -10.63
N GLY A 307 11.08 2.39 -10.50
CA GLY A 307 12.47 2.75 -10.76
C GLY A 307 13.44 2.14 -9.74
N LEU A 308 14.74 2.23 -10.04
CA LEU A 308 15.82 1.65 -9.24
C LEU A 308 15.71 1.97 -7.74
N GLN A 309 15.47 3.23 -7.38
CA GLN A 309 15.41 3.67 -5.99
C GLN A 309 14.14 3.25 -5.24
N SER A 310 13.11 2.82 -5.96
CA SER A 310 11.81 2.41 -5.41
C SER A 310 11.63 0.89 -5.41
N SER A 311 12.44 0.16 -6.17
CA SER A 311 12.37 -1.30 -6.24
C SER A 311 12.80 -1.95 -4.92
N LEU A 312 11.99 -2.86 -4.38
CA LEU A 312 12.35 -3.68 -3.21
C LEU A 312 13.60 -4.52 -3.50
N ALA A 313 13.64 -5.17 -4.66
CA ALA A 313 14.78 -5.99 -5.05
C ALA A 313 16.08 -5.19 -5.09
N SER A 314 16.05 -3.98 -5.66
CA SER A 314 17.23 -3.11 -5.70
C SER A 314 17.66 -2.66 -4.30
N ASN A 315 16.73 -2.23 -3.46
CA ASN A 315 17.07 -1.75 -2.12
C ASN A 315 17.66 -2.84 -1.23
N TYR A 316 17.19 -4.09 -1.37
CA TYR A 316 17.62 -5.20 -0.53
C TYR A 316 18.82 -5.98 -1.06
N LEU A 317 19.08 -5.99 -2.37
CA LEU A 317 20.16 -6.77 -3.00
C LEU A 317 21.31 -5.92 -3.54
N THR A 318 21.04 -4.66 -3.94
CA THR A 318 22.10 -3.69 -4.19
C THR A 318 22.16 -2.84 -2.93
N PRO A 319 23.12 -3.01 -2.01
CA PRO A 319 22.91 -2.68 -0.61
C PRO A 319 22.73 -1.17 -0.39
N VAL A 320 21.51 -0.69 -0.62
CA VAL A 320 21.03 0.58 -0.07
C VAL A 320 20.75 0.39 1.41
N ILE A 321 20.03 -0.70 1.74
CA ILE A 321 19.85 -1.19 3.10
C ILE A 321 20.26 -2.66 3.18
N TYR A 322 20.80 -3.07 4.32
CA TYR A 322 21.24 -4.43 4.59
C TYR A 322 20.74 -4.88 5.97
N LEU A 323 20.65 -6.17 6.21
CA LEU A 323 20.11 -6.71 7.46
C LEU A 323 20.99 -6.34 8.65
N ASN A 324 20.38 -5.80 9.69
CA ASN A 324 21.04 -5.44 10.93
C ASN A 324 21.35 -6.70 11.75
N THR A 325 22.64 -7.01 11.92
CA THR A 325 23.10 -8.19 12.65
C THR A 325 22.73 -8.20 14.13
N ALA A 326 22.34 -7.06 14.72
CA ALA A 326 21.84 -6.96 16.09
C ALA A 326 20.31 -7.09 16.19
N ALA A 327 19.60 -7.35 15.07
CA ALA A 327 18.15 -7.49 15.01
C ALA A 327 17.72 -8.95 14.83
N ILE A 328 16.56 -9.18 14.16
CA ILE A 328 15.97 -10.51 14.04
C ILE A 328 16.88 -11.52 13.30
N VAL A 329 17.78 -11.05 12.43
CA VAL A 329 18.72 -11.92 11.71
C VAL A 329 19.70 -12.65 12.65
N ALA A 330 19.87 -12.17 13.90
CA ALA A 330 20.62 -12.87 14.95
C ALA A 330 19.87 -14.08 15.53
N ASP A 331 18.59 -14.26 15.23
CA ASP A 331 17.84 -15.42 15.70
C ASP A 331 18.41 -16.70 15.11
N PRO A 332 18.47 -17.80 15.90
CA PRO A 332 18.96 -19.11 15.45
C PRO A 332 18.30 -19.65 14.17
N VAL A 333 17.10 -19.18 13.82
CA VAL A 333 16.43 -19.49 12.54
C VAL A 333 17.31 -19.19 11.32
N PHE A 334 18.11 -18.14 11.39
CA PHE A 334 19.01 -17.72 10.31
C PHE A 334 20.45 -18.23 10.48
N GLY A 335 20.73 -18.97 11.55
CA GLY A 335 22.04 -19.54 11.83
C GLY A 335 22.43 -20.67 10.86
N THR A 336 23.74 -21.00 10.81
CA THR A 336 24.29 -22.03 9.91
C THR A 336 23.65 -23.40 10.15
N GLU A 337 23.43 -23.76 11.41
CA GLU A 337 22.88 -25.05 11.82
C GLU A 337 21.34 -25.13 11.69
N SER A 338 20.69 -24.04 11.33
CA SER A 338 19.24 -24.02 11.19
C SER A 338 18.75 -24.93 10.04
N LYS A 339 17.67 -25.64 10.28
CA LYS A 339 16.90 -26.37 9.24
C LYS A 339 15.78 -25.54 8.63
N ASP A 340 15.56 -24.33 9.15
CA ASP A 340 14.51 -23.45 8.64
C ASP A 340 14.83 -22.94 7.23
N ALA A 341 13.95 -23.22 6.29
CA ALA A 341 14.15 -22.85 4.87
C ALA A 341 14.29 -21.34 4.66
N ARG A 342 13.78 -20.51 5.58
CA ARG A 342 13.85 -19.04 5.49
C ARG A 342 15.27 -18.49 5.59
N LYS A 343 16.23 -19.25 6.14
CA LYS A 343 17.64 -18.86 6.07
C LYS A 343 18.12 -18.72 4.62
N GLY A 344 17.55 -19.49 3.69
CA GLY A 344 17.84 -19.42 2.25
C GLY A 344 17.32 -18.13 1.58
N LEU A 345 16.48 -17.33 2.26
CA LEU A 345 16.07 -16.01 1.81
C LEU A 345 17.12 -14.93 2.11
N LEU A 346 18.22 -15.27 2.74
CA LEU A 346 19.35 -14.40 3.02
C LEU A 346 20.52 -14.73 2.08
N THR A 347 21.35 -13.72 1.83
CA THR A 347 22.65 -13.88 1.14
C THR A 347 23.65 -12.90 1.75
N THR A 348 24.93 -13.15 1.54
CA THR A 348 25.99 -12.25 2.00
C THR A 348 26.73 -11.72 0.79
N ASN A 349 26.96 -10.40 0.74
CA ASN A 349 27.76 -9.79 -0.32
C ASN A 349 29.27 -9.88 -0.06
N ALA A 350 30.08 -9.41 -1.00
CA ALA A 350 31.54 -9.45 -0.91
C ALA A 350 32.11 -8.64 0.28
N THR A 351 31.36 -7.70 0.84
CA THR A 351 31.76 -6.89 2.00
C THR A 351 31.27 -7.46 3.33
N GLY A 352 30.66 -8.65 3.32
CA GLY A 352 30.19 -9.35 4.54
C GLY A 352 28.82 -8.87 5.04
N GLN A 353 28.09 -8.03 4.28
CA GLN A 353 26.76 -7.58 4.67
C GLN A 353 25.71 -8.65 4.33
N ASN A 354 24.79 -8.92 5.26
CA ASN A 354 23.65 -9.80 5.02
C ASN A 354 22.54 -9.05 4.27
N LEU A 355 22.08 -9.63 3.18
CA LEU A 355 21.08 -9.09 2.28
C LEU A 355 19.83 -9.97 2.24
N LEU A 356 18.66 -9.38 2.00
CA LEU A 356 17.41 -10.11 1.89
C LEU A 356 17.09 -10.43 0.42
N ARG A 357 16.91 -11.71 0.10
CA ARG A 357 16.63 -12.22 -1.27
C ARG A 357 15.17 -12.50 -1.55
N LYS A 358 14.24 -12.11 -0.68
CA LYS A 358 12.79 -12.29 -0.93
C LYS A 358 12.36 -11.75 -2.29
N PHE A 359 12.89 -10.60 -2.68
CA PHE A 359 12.61 -9.95 -3.95
C PHE A 359 13.85 -10.07 -4.84
N SER A 360 13.85 -10.99 -5.79
CA SER A 360 15.09 -11.48 -6.41
C SER A 360 15.49 -10.76 -7.70
N LYS A 361 14.57 -10.09 -8.42
CA LYS A 361 14.89 -9.45 -9.69
C LYS A 361 15.40 -8.02 -9.47
N ASN A 362 16.72 -7.88 -9.27
CA ASN A 362 17.39 -6.60 -9.02
C ASN A 362 18.02 -5.96 -10.27
N SER A 363 17.47 -6.26 -11.45
CA SER A 363 17.84 -5.61 -12.73
C SER A 363 16.60 -5.07 -13.43
N ALA A 364 16.76 -3.97 -14.16
CA ALA A 364 15.66 -3.37 -14.89
C ALA A 364 15.16 -4.30 -16.02
N PRO A 365 13.85 -4.30 -16.29
CA PRO A 365 12.78 -3.70 -15.51
C PRO A 365 12.55 -4.48 -14.19
N PHE A 366 12.38 -3.76 -13.08
CA PHE A 366 12.21 -4.33 -11.73
C PHE A 366 10.79 -4.89 -11.54
N THR A 367 10.45 -5.94 -12.26
CA THR A 367 9.10 -6.53 -12.30
C THR A 367 8.83 -7.55 -11.19
N THR A 368 9.57 -7.51 -10.10
CA THR A 368 9.25 -8.33 -8.91
C THR A 368 7.92 -7.86 -8.33
N TYR A 369 6.94 -8.77 -8.28
CA TYR A 369 5.63 -8.49 -7.69
C TYR A 369 5.72 -8.29 -6.17
N ILE A 370 4.74 -7.58 -5.61
CA ILE A 370 4.69 -7.25 -4.19
C ILE A 370 3.49 -7.93 -3.55
N PRO A 371 3.68 -8.96 -2.72
CA PRO A 371 2.61 -9.50 -1.87
C PRO A 371 2.20 -8.42 -0.84
N VAL A 372 0.96 -7.95 -0.93
CA VAL A 372 0.40 -6.97 0.01
C VAL A 372 -0.28 -7.69 1.18
N ILE A 373 -0.96 -8.79 0.87
CA ILE A 373 -1.64 -9.65 1.85
C ILE A 373 -1.36 -11.10 1.45
N ARG A 374 -0.83 -11.88 2.38
CA ARG A 374 -0.60 -13.31 2.19
C ARG A 374 -1.08 -14.16 3.37
N TYR A 375 -1.35 -15.43 3.10
CA TYR A 375 -2.04 -16.30 4.05
C TYR A 375 -1.27 -16.54 5.36
N ALA A 376 0.07 -16.55 5.32
CA ALA A 376 0.89 -16.65 6.54
C ALA A 376 0.64 -15.51 7.52
N GLU A 377 0.42 -14.29 7.03
CA GLU A 377 0.06 -13.16 7.88
C GLU A 377 -1.27 -13.40 8.61
N ILE A 378 -2.27 -13.94 7.91
CA ILE A 378 -3.59 -14.18 8.50
C ILE A 378 -3.51 -15.25 9.61
N LEU A 379 -2.72 -16.31 9.39
CA LEU A 379 -2.48 -17.32 10.43
C LEU A 379 -1.82 -16.71 11.66
N LEU A 380 -0.84 -15.80 11.48
CA LEU A 380 -0.16 -15.13 12.59
C LEU A 380 -1.06 -14.08 13.28
N ASN A 381 -1.90 -13.35 12.52
CA ASN A 381 -2.91 -12.46 13.10
C ASN A 381 -3.88 -13.25 13.98
N TYR A 382 -4.35 -14.40 13.48
CA TYR A 382 -5.26 -15.26 14.23
C TYR A 382 -4.58 -15.92 15.44
N ALA A 383 -3.32 -16.35 15.31
CA ALA A 383 -2.55 -16.90 16.41
C ALA A 383 -2.40 -15.90 17.56
N GLU A 384 -2.03 -14.64 17.26
CA GLU A 384 -1.92 -13.59 18.28
C GLU A 384 -3.28 -13.31 18.94
N ALA A 385 -4.34 -13.21 18.15
CA ALA A 385 -5.68 -12.99 18.66
C ALA A 385 -6.18 -14.15 19.54
N ALA A 386 -5.97 -15.39 19.13
CA ALA A 386 -6.32 -16.57 19.92
C ALA A 386 -5.56 -16.59 21.25
N ALA A 387 -4.26 -16.32 21.24
CA ALA A 387 -3.47 -16.22 22.48
C ALA A 387 -4.00 -15.10 23.39
N GLN A 388 -4.29 -13.95 22.84
CA GLN A 388 -4.84 -12.81 23.59
C GLN A 388 -6.23 -13.11 24.20
N ASN A 389 -7.03 -13.92 23.50
CA ASN A 389 -8.35 -14.39 23.97
C ASN A 389 -8.26 -15.64 24.87
N ASN A 390 -7.05 -16.06 25.28
CA ASN A 390 -6.75 -17.24 26.09
C ASN A 390 -7.05 -18.60 25.43
N ASP A 391 -7.21 -18.67 24.11
CA ASP A 391 -7.26 -19.90 23.33
C ASP A 391 -5.82 -20.29 22.94
N LEU A 392 -5.06 -20.77 23.93
CA LEU A 392 -3.62 -21.08 23.76
C LEU A 392 -3.39 -22.29 22.85
N GLU A 393 -4.32 -23.22 22.80
CA GLU A 393 -4.25 -24.41 21.93
C GLU A 393 -4.33 -23.98 20.46
N LYS A 394 -5.36 -23.21 20.09
CA LYS A 394 -5.52 -22.68 18.73
C LYS A 394 -4.33 -21.81 18.35
N ALA A 395 -3.89 -20.93 19.25
CA ALA A 395 -2.74 -20.06 19.01
C ALA A 395 -1.47 -20.86 18.71
N THR A 396 -1.21 -21.91 19.47
CA THR A 396 -0.06 -22.79 19.27
C THR A 396 -0.15 -23.56 17.96
N ALA A 397 -1.33 -24.08 17.61
CA ALA A 397 -1.54 -24.80 16.35
C ALA A 397 -1.29 -23.92 15.12
N LEU A 398 -1.81 -22.69 15.13
CA LEU A 398 -1.61 -21.72 14.05
C LEU A 398 -0.15 -21.30 13.92
N LEU A 399 0.51 -21.00 15.04
CA LEU A 399 1.94 -20.67 15.10
C LEU A 399 2.80 -21.82 14.58
N GLN A 400 2.49 -23.06 15.02
CA GLN A 400 3.21 -24.26 14.60
C GLN A 400 3.04 -24.51 13.08
N ALA A 401 1.88 -24.22 12.49
CA ALA A 401 1.66 -24.38 11.07
C ALA A 401 2.59 -23.46 10.24
N VAL A 402 2.76 -22.21 10.64
CA VAL A 402 3.68 -21.29 9.95
C VAL A 402 5.13 -21.72 10.11
N ARG A 403 5.55 -22.07 11.31
CA ARG A 403 6.93 -22.52 11.55
C ARG A 403 7.25 -23.81 10.83
N ASN A 404 6.36 -24.81 10.90
CA ASN A 404 6.61 -26.14 10.33
C ASN A 404 6.60 -26.15 8.81
N ARG A 405 5.96 -25.17 8.14
CA ARG A 405 6.10 -24.99 6.72
C ARG A 405 7.57 -24.81 6.32
N SER A 406 8.34 -24.09 7.16
CA SER A 406 9.75 -23.77 6.89
C SER A 406 10.73 -24.71 7.61
N ASP A 407 10.34 -25.33 8.73
CA ASP A 407 11.09 -26.35 9.47
C ASP A 407 10.14 -27.40 10.06
N ALA A 408 9.89 -28.48 9.32
CA ALA A 408 8.99 -29.55 9.74
C ALA A 408 9.43 -30.26 11.02
N SER A 409 10.71 -30.17 11.39
CA SER A 409 11.26 -30.80 12.61
C SER A 409 11.10 -29.92 13.86
N TYR A 410 10.83 -28.62 13.69
CA TYR A 410 10.74 -27.68 14.81
C TYR A 410 9.51 -27.96 15.68
N ARG A 411 9.73 -27.90 16.99
CA ARG A 411 8.65 -27.97 17.98
C ARG A 411 8.84 -26.82 18.97
N PHE A 412 7.79 -26.06 19.21
CA PHE A 412 7.77 -25.14 20.34
C PHE A 412 7.84 -25.95 21.65
N SER A 413 8.51 -25.43 22.67
CA SER A 413 8.64 -26.09 23.95
C SER A 413 7.27 -26.56 24.46
N THR A 414 7.17 -27.83 24.88
CA THR A 414 5.93 -28.46 25.34
C THR A 414 5.52 -28.04 26.76
N GLY A 415 6.33 -27.23 27.46
CA GLY A 415 5.89 -26.57 28.69
C GLY A 415 4.70 -25.67 28.40
N VAL A 416 3.72 -25.60 29.32
CA VAL A 416 2.58 -24.70 29.19
C VAL A 416 3.13 -23.27 29.12
N ALA A 417 3.32 -22.77 27.91
CA ALA A 417 3.70 -21.39 27.71
C ALA A 417 2.60 -20.51 28.32
N THR A 418 3.00 -19.56 29.13
CA THR A 418 2.05 -18.53 29.57
C THR A 418 1.54 -17.76 28.36
N LYS A 419 0.36 -17.15 28.46
CA LYS A 419 -0.16 -16.24 27.42
C LYS A 419 0.90 -15.24 26.97
N THR A 420 1.63 -14.64 27.90
CA THR A 420 2.65 -13.63 27.62
C THR A 420 3.80 -14.20 26.79
N GLU A 421 4.30 -15.38 27.14
CA GLU A 421 5.38 -16.05 26.38
C GLU A 421 4.92 -16.46 24.98
N LEU A 422 3.69 -16.96 24.87
CA LEU A 422 3.14 -17.36 23.58
C LEU A 422 2.95 -16.15 22.65
N VAL A 423 2.39 -15.04 23.16
CA VAL A 423 2.27 -13.79 22.38
C VAL A 423 3.63 -13.29 21.93
N ALA A 424 4.64 -13.27 22.81
CA ALA A 424 5.99 -12.86 22.46
C ALA A 424 6.60 -13.77 21.38
N THR A 425 6.34 -15.09 21.47
CA THR A 425 6.80 -16.07 20.48
C THR A 425 6.12 -15.85 19.12
N ILE A 426 4.81 -15.60 19.10
CA ILE A 426 4.06 -15.28 17.87
C ILE A 426 4.58 -13.99 17.24
N GLN A 427 4.79 -12.94 18.02
CA GLN A 427 5.34 -11.69 17.53
C GLN A 427 6.77 -11.84 16.97
N LYS A 428 7.59 -12.70 17.58
CA LYS A 428 8.91 -13.05 17.05
C LYS A 428 8.79 -13.83 15.73
N GLU A 429 7.93 -14.83 15.65
CA GLU A 429 7.67 -15.56 14.40
C GLU A 429 7.19 -14.64 13.29
N ARG A 430 6.31 -13.67 13.62
CA ARG A 430 5.84 -12.66 12.69
C ARG A 430 7.00 -11.81 12.13
N ARG A 431 7.96 -11.39 12.95
CA ARG A 431 9.17 -10.67 12.51
C ARG A 431 10.02 -11.51 11.56
N ILE A 432 10.16 -12.82 11.82
CA ILE A 432 10.90 -13.74 10.95
C ILE A 432 10.17 -13.93 9.62
N GLU A 433 8.89 -14.23 9.68
CA GLU A 433 8.06 -14.57 8.52
C GLU A 433 7.86 -13.37 7.58
N LEU A 434 7.57 -12.19 8.13
CA LEU A 434 7.23 -10.99 7.37
C LEU A 434 8.41 -10.02 7.18
N LEU A 435 9.64 -10.48 7.42
CA LEU A 435 10.85 -9.67 7.26
C LEU A 435 10.94 -9.04 5.87
N GLY A 436 11.05 -7.73 5.81
CA GLY A 436 11.17 -6.97 4.56
C GLY A 436 9.87 -6.71 3.82
N GLU A 437 8.70 -6.97 4.44
CA GLU A 437 7.38 -6.76 3.82
C GLU A 437 6.64 -5.51 4.36
N GLY A 438 7.33 -4.64 5.10
CA GLY A 438 6.78 -3.36 5.57
C GLY A 438 6.04 -3.41 6.90
N PHE A 439 6.22 -4.48 7.69
CA PHE A 439 5.45 -4.65 8.92
C PHE A 439 6.16 -4.16 10.20
N ARG A 440 7.50 -4.11 10.21
CA ARG A 440 8.24 -3.95 11.47
C ARG A 440 7.89 -2.69 12.25
N SER A 441 7.90 -1.51 11.64
CA SER A 441 7.54 -0.28 12.35
C SER A 441 6.09 -0.26 12.82
N HIS A 442 5.17 -0.79 12.02
CA HIS A 442 3.76 -0.86 12.36
C HIS A 442 3.49 -1.84 13.53
N ASP A 443 4.22 -2.96 13.59
CA ASP A 443 4.16 -3.86 14.74
C ASP A 443 4.70 -3.21 16.02
N LEU A 444 5.76 -2.39 15.93
CA LEU A 444 6.25 -1.59 17.06
C LEU A 444 5.19 -0.56 17.52
N PHE A 445 4.56 0.13 16.58
CA PHE A 445 3.54 1.13 16.88
C PHE A 445 2.31 0.53 17.59
N ARG A 446 1.72 -0.54 17.02
CA ARG A 446 0.53 -1.16 17.60
C ARG A 446 0.75 -1.77 18.99
N THR A 447 2.00 -2.19 19.28
CA THR A 447 2.38 -2.77 20.58
C THR A 447 2.96 -1.75 21.54
N GLY A 448 2.97 -0.45 21.19
CA GLY A 448 3.48 0.63 22.03
C GLY A 448 4.97 0.54 22.33
N GLN A 449 5.74 -0.13 21.47
CA GLN A 449 7.18 -0.28 21.64
C GLN A 449 7.93 0.90 21.06
N PRO A 450 9.07 1.33 21.67
CA PRO A 450 9.90 2.36 21.06
C PRO A 450 10.45 1.89 19.70
N LEU A 451 10.69 2.82 18.79
CA LEU A 451 11.56 2.56 17.66
C LEU A 451 12.98 2.37 18.19
N PRO A 452 13.63 1.22 17.97
CA PRO A 452 14.93 0.96 18.56
C PRO A 452 16.03 1.82 17.94
N ALA A 453 17.06 2.13 18.75
CA ALA A 453 18.33 2.64 18.21
C ALA A 453 18.94 1.63 17.26
N LYS A 454 19.67 2.11 16.26
CA LYS A 454 20.32 1.26 15.25
C LYS A 454 21.60 1.89 14.72
N VAL A 455 22.48 1.06 14.22
CA VAL A 455 23.78 1.43 13.66
C VAL A 455 23.86 0.89 12.24
N GLY A 456 24.49 1.63 11.35
CA GLY A 456 24.77 1.24 9.97
C GLY A 456 25.99 2.01 9.45
N ASN A 457 26.38 1.72 8.22
CA ASN A 457 27.48 2.45 7.57
C ASN A 457 27.17 3.96 7.42
N ALA A 458 25.89 4.32 7.32
CA ALA A 458 25.44 5.70 7.29
C ALA A 458 25.53 6.44 8.66
N GLY A 459 25.95 5.75 9.72
CA GLY A 459 26.06 6.29 11.08
C GLY A 459 25.10 5.63 12.07
N THR A 460 24.50 6.44 12.95
CA THR A 460 23.59 5.98 14.01
C THR A 460 22.22 6.63 13.89
N ALA A 461 21.17 5.89 14.26
CA ALA A 461 19.85 6.43 14.45
C ALA A 461 19.45 6.27 15.93
N PRO A 462 18.88 7.32 16.58
CA PRO A 462 18.49 7.24 17.98
C PRO A 462 17.26 6.35 18.17
N ALA A 463 17.06 5.85 19.39
CA ALA A 463 15.79 5.30 19.79
C ALA A 463 14.74 6.42 19.89
N ILE A 464 13.51 6.13 19.49
CA ILE A 464 12.40 7.08 19.58
C ILE A 464 11.32 6.49 20.51
N ALA A 465 11.07 7.20 21.60
CA ALA A 465 10.04 6.80 22.56
C ALA A 465 8.62 6.94 21.92
N PRO A 466 7.65 6.11 22.34
CA PRO A 466 6.26 6.20 21.85
C PRO A 466 5.61 7.56 22.09
N THR A 467 6.06 8.29 23.11
CA THR A 467 5.55 9.63 23.44
C THR A 467 6.20 10.78 22.63
N ALA A 468 7.25 10.51 21.90
CA ALA A 468 7.98 11.53 21.13
C ALA A 468 7.16 12.02 19.93
N ALA A 469 7.28 13.29 19.58
CA ALA A 469 6.55 13.90 18.46
C ALA A 469 6.90 13.25 17.11
N ASN A 470 8.15 12.79 16.94
CA ASN A 470 8.64 12.12 15.73
C ASN A 470 8.48 10.60 15.78
N TYR A 471 7.67 10.07 16.70
CA TYR A 471 7.33 8.63 16.74
C TYR A 471 6.56 8.19 15.49
N VAL A 472 5.70 9.05 14.96
CA VAL A 472 5.06 8.91 13.65
C VAL A 472 5.57 9.96 12.68
N TRP A 473 5.22 9.86 11.41
CA TRP A 473 5.60 10.88 10.44
C TRP A 473 4.82 12.17 10.67
N PRO A 474 5.44 13.33 10.47
CA PRO A 474 4.74 14.61 10.55
C PRO A 474 3.76 14.76 9.39
N VAL A 475 2.70 15.55 9.60
CA VAL A 475 1.81 15.98 8.53
C VAL A 475 2.63 16.74 7.48
N PRO A 476 2.43 16.46 6.16
CA PRO A 476 3.17 17.14 5.11
C PRO A 476 2.96 18.65 5.15
N SER A 477 4.03 19.42 4.93
CA SER A 477 3.96 20.89 4.88
C SER A 477 3.00 21.40 3.80
N ASN A 478 2.86 20.67 2.69
CA ASN A 478 1.90 21.00 1.63
C ASN A 478 0.46 20.90 2.13
N GLU A 479 0.11 19.85 2.88
CA GLU A 479 -1.23 19.73 3.47
C GLU A 479 -1.51 20.90 4.43
N LEU A 480 -0.53 21.26 5.28
CA LEU A 480 -0.68 22.38 6.20
C LEU A 480 -0.78 23.73 5.46
N ALA A 481 -0.16 23.89 4.29
CA ALA A 481 -0.19 25.12 3.50
C ALA A 481 -1.51 25.30 2.75
N TYR A 482 -2.07 24.21 2.19
CA TYR A 482 -3.22 24.29 1.31
C TYR A 482 -4.56 24.02 2.01
N ASN A 483 -4.57 23.25 3.10
CA ASN A 483 -5.76 22.99 3.90
C ASN A 483 -5.78 23.91 5.13
N LYS A 484 -6.61 24.96 5.09
CA LYS A 484 -6.71 25.94 6.18
C LYS A 484 -7.29 25.38 7.47
N LEU A 485 -7.96 24.24 7.41
CA LEU A 485 -8.55 23.54 8.55
C LEU A 485 -7.63 22.42 9.09
N ALA A 486 -6.43 22.26 8.53
CA ALA A 486 -5.43 21.33 9.06
C ALA A 486 -4.95 21.78 10.45
N PRO A 487 -4.67 20.87 11.39
CA PRO A 487 -4.16 21.19 12.72
C PRO A 487 -2.76 21.82 12.58
N ARG A 488 -2.53 22.91 13.31
CA ARG A 488 -1.25 23.66 13.33
C ARG A 488 -0.52 23.47 14.66
#